data_b399d7010617bff22fc2b27869ec7d39
#
_entry.id   b399d7010617bff22fc2b27869ec7d39
#
_cell.length_a   1.000
_cell.length_b   1.000
_cell.length_c   1.000
_cell.angle_alpha   90.00
_cell.angle_beta   90.00
_cell.angle_gamma   90.00
#
_symmetry.space_group_name_H-M   'P 1'
#
loop_
_entity.id
_entity.type
_entity.pdbx_description
1 polymer ?
#
loop_
_entity_poly.entity_id
_entity_poly.type
_entity_poly.pdbx_seq_one_letter_code
_entity_poly.pdbx_strand_id
1 'polypeptide(L)'
;VTAAGVTAQLDLARWFPRQDPQLPPEAIGTFVVASVVKILVVFGVYMLGVALLTLAERKVAAWIQDRRGPNRTGPGGILQPVADGIKNFMKEETNPAEADRWLFLIAPALAFIPAMLTWAVLPLAAPLPTPWGLVDMAVAPLPVGFLFTLAISSIGVYGIVLAGWSSNNKYALLGGLRSSAQMISYEIAMGMSTIPVLLLAGNVSLSAIVAQQAHMGWNVLSLTVAWLTFLVAAFAETNRLPFDLPEAESELVAGYHTEYSGMKFSMFFIAEYANMATVSALTATLFFGGWDIPFTAWDNAGPHTVLKTAATLTAFGVKTAAFLFLFMWIRWTLPRFRYDQLMALGWSLMLPLALGYIVLVAALVLALDAVGVARGPGFSLALFAVNVALLAALGAWLDRGRIISPASARLGGGELARRRARAVPRAAAAPPAAIPAPHAPAPAADGGA
;
A
#
# COMPACT_ATOMS: atom_id res chain seq x y z
N VAL A 1 31.53 -34.96 8.29
CA VAL A 1 30.72 -33.76 8.44
C VAL A 1 30.09 -33.87 9.83
N THR A 2 30.75 -33.32 10.84
CA THR A 2 30.35 -33.38 12.25
C THR A 2 29.25 -32.36 12.46
N ALA A 3 28.22 -32.77 13.21
CA ALA A 3 27.04 -31.95 13.61
C ALA A 3 27.37 -30.63 14.37
N ALA A 4 28.63 -30.32 14.60
CA ALA A 4 29.14 -29.10 15.20
C ALA A 4 29.14 -27.86 14.27
N GLY A 5 28.87 -28.02 12.99
CA GLY A 5 28.85 -26.91 12.01
C GLY A 5 27.47 -26.27 11.78
N VAL A 6 26.39 -26.85 12.31
CA VAL A 6 25.01 -26.38 12.06
C VAL A 6 24.44 -25.58 13.26
N THR A 7 25.09 -25.59 14.37
CA THR A 7 24.81 -24.60 15.44
C THR A 7 25.61 -23.31 15.19
N ALA A 8 25.48 -22.71 14.01
CA ALA A 8 25.52 -21.26 13.97
C ALA A 8 24.36 -20.82 14.89
N GLN A 9 24.67 -20.67 16.19
CA GLN A 9 23.78 -19.96 17.11
C GLN A 9 23.26 -18.76 16.32
N LEU A 10 21.98 -18.75 16.07
CA LEU A 10 21.28 -17.55 15.65
C LEU A 10 21.68 -16.49 16.69
N ASP A 11 22.72 -15.74 16.34
CA ASP A 11 23.19 -14.67 17.19
C ASP A 11 22.13 -13.58 17.14
N LEU A 12 21.12 -13.74 18.01
CA LEU A 12 20.00 -12.81 18.13
C LEU A 12 20.51 -11.38 18.36
N ALA A 13 21.70 -11.20 18.94
CA ALA A 13 22.35 -9.90 19.06
C ALA A 13 22.71 -9.28 17.71
N ARG A 14 22.91 -10.09 16.66
CA ARG A 14 23.15 -9.62 15.29
C ARG A 14 21.87 -9.11 14.62
N TRP A 15 20.73 -9.76 14.92
CA TRP A 15 19.42 -9.38 14.41
C TRP A 15 18.79 -8.23 15.20
N PHE A 16 19.09 -8.17 16.49
CA PHE A 16 18.62 -7.15 17.43
C PHE A 16 19.82 -6.51 18.12
N PRO A 17 20.60 -5.67 17.40
CA PRO A 17 21.70 -4.96 18.04
C PRO A 17 21.11 -4.17 19.20
N ARG A 18 21.61 -4.42 20.42
CA ARG A 18 21.28 -3.61 21.59
C ARG A 18 21.74 -2.18 21.29
N GLN A 19 20.83 -1.35 20.88
CA GLN A 19 21.01 0.09 20.91
C GLN A 19 20.69 0.54 22.35
N ASP A 20 21.62 0.30 23.25
CA ASP A 20 21.70 1.03 24.49
C ASP A 20 22.84 2.05 24.40
N PRO A 21 22.60 3.25 23.89
CA PRO A 21 23.30 4.35 24.43
C PRO A 21 22.65 4.55 25.83
N GLN A 22 23.29 4.09 26.86
CA GLN A 22 23.00 4.60 28.22
C GLN A 22 23.29 6.09 28.14
N LEU A 23 22.24 6.87 27.84
CA LEU A 23 22.33 8.32 27.86
C LEU A 23 22.67 8.72 29.30
N PRO A 24 23.76 9.45 29.51
CA PRO A 24 24.06 9.96 30.83
C PRO A 24 22.85 10.76 31.33
N PRO A 25 22.50 10.71 32.63
CA PRO A 25 21.31 11.37 33.18
C PRO A 25 21.17 12.84 32.79
N GLU A 26 22.29 13.52 32.56
CA GLU A 26 22.37 14.91 32.14
C GLU A 26 21.91 15.13 30.69
N ALA A 27 21.96 14.10 29.84
CA ALA A 27 21.55 14.17 28.43
C ALA A 27 20.06 13.79 28.18
N ILE A 28 19.34 13.32 29.20
CA ILE A 28 17.93 12.91 29.08
C ILE A 28 17.08 14.10 28.69
N GLY A 29 17.29 15.27 29.28
CA GLY A 29 16.53 16.48 28.97
C GLY A 29 16.71 16.92 27.50
N THR A 30 17.93 16.94 27.00
CA THR A 30 18.24 17.31 25.61
C THR A 30 17.71 16.27 24.64
N PHE A 31 17.76 14.99 24.96
CA PHE A 31 17.19 13.90 24.17
C PHE A 31 15.67 14.02 24.05
N VAL A 32 14.96 14.28 25.16
CA VAL A 32 13.50 14.46 25.15
C VAL A 32 13.11 15.66 24.30
N VAL A 33 13.77 16.80 24.46
CA VAL A 33 13.51 18.00 23.67
C VAL A 33 13.77 17.75 22.18
N ALA A 34 14.89 17.13 21.82
CA ALA A 34 15.21 16.79 20.44
C ALA A 34 14.18 15.82 19.84
N SER A 35 13.73 14.82 20.60
CA SER A 35 12.69 13.88 20.15
C SER A 35 11.34 14.56 19.94
N VAL A 36 10.92 15.43 20.84
CA VAL A 36 9.67 16.20 20.68
C VAL A 36 9.74 17.11 19.45
N VAL A 37 10.87 17.80 19.22
CA VAL A 37 11.06 18.64 18.04
C VAL A 37 11.01 17.80 16.76
N LYS A 38 11.68 16.63 16.72
CA LYS A 38 11.59 15.71 15.58
C LYS A 38 10.16 15.29 15.29
N ILE A 39 9.42 14.87 16.33
CA ILE A 39 8.01 14.46 16.19
C ILE A 39 7.19 15.59 15.58
N LEU A 40 7.28 16.79 16.11
CA LEU A 40 6.51 17.95 15.63
C LEU A 40 6.85 18.30 14.19
N VAL A 41 8.15 18.32 13.84
CA VAL A 41 8.60 18.63 12.48
C VAL A 41 8.16 17.55 11.49
N VAL A 42 8.43 16.28 11.78
CA VAL A 42 8.08 15.17 10.88
C VAL A 42 6.57 15.06 10.72
N PHE A 43 5.81 15.12 11.82
CA PHE A 43 4.36 15.09 11.79
C PHE A 43 3.78 16.28 11.01
N GLY A 44 4.27 17.50 11.26
CA GLY A 44 3.79 18.70 10.57
C GLY A 44 4.08 18.66 9.06
N VAL A 45 5.29 18.27 8.66
CA VAL A 45 5.66 18.12 7.24
C VAL A 45 4.84 17.01 6.58
N TYR A 46 4.64 15.90 7.29
CA TYR A 46 3.85 14.78 6.78
C TYR A 46 2.37 15.15 6.58
N MET A 47 1.74 15.79 7.57
CA MET A 47 0.35 16.27 7.46
C MET A 47 0.18 17.28 6.33
N LEU A 48 1.13 18.19 6.17
CA LEU A 48 1.15 19.13 5.05
C LEU A 48 1.30 18.39 3.72
N GLY A 49 2.18 17.39 3.66
CA GLY A 49 2.37 16.52 2.49
C GLY A 49 1.08 15.79 2.10
N VAL A 50 0.39 15.19 3.06
CA VAL A 50 -0.90 14.49 2.85
C VAL A 50 -1.97 15.48 2.34
N ALA A 51 -2.04 16.68 2.92
CA ALA A 51 -2.95 17.71 2.45
C ALA A 51 -2.65 18.14 1.01
N LEU A 52 -1.37 18.38 0.67
CA LEU A 52 -0.95 18.72 -0.70
C LEU A 52 -1.15 17.56 -1.68
N LEU A 53 -1.09 16.31 -1.21
CA LEU A 53 -1.30 15.13 -2.04
C LEU A 53 -2.73 15.08 -2.59
N THR A 54 -3.72 15.50 -1.81
CA THR A 54 -5.12 15.61 -2.28
C THR A 54 -5.26 16.60 -3.44
N LEU A 55 -4.54 17.71 -3.38
CA LEU A 55 -4.48 18.69 -4.48
C LEU A 55 -3.74 18.13 -5.69
N ALA A 56 -2.60 17.47 -5.46
CA ALA A 56 -1.79 16.86 -6.51
C ALA A 56 -2.61 15.82 -7.29
N GLU A 57 -3.33 14.94 -6.61
CA GLU A 57 -4.19 13.95 -7.25
C GLU A 57 -5.26 14.58 -8.13
N ARG A 58 -5.95 15.63 -7.65
CA ARG A 58 -6.95 16.37 -8.43
C ARG A 58 -6.34 17.05 -9.66
N LYS A 59 -5.11 17.55 -9.57
CA LYS A 59 -4.41 18.16 -10.70
C LYS A 59 -3.93 17.13 -11.72
N VAL A 60 -3.31 16.02 -11.25
CA VAL A 60 -2.87 14.92 -12.12
C VAL A 60 -4.08 14.30 -12.85
N ALA A 61 -5.18 14.06 -12.13
CA ALA A 61 -6.42 13.60 -12.72
C ALA A 61 -6.94 14.54 -13.82
N ALA A 62 -6.90 15.84 -13.55
CA ALA A 62 -7.32 16.84 -14.52
C ALA A 62 -6.43 16.87 -15.77
N TRP A 63 -5.11 16.72 -15.63
CA TRP A 63 -4.17 16.62 -16.75
C TRP A 63 -4.41 15.38 -17.61
N ILE A 64 -4.64 14.22 -16.99
CA ILE A 64 -4.96 12.97 -17.70
C ILE A 64 -6.28 13.10 -18.46
N GLN A 65 -7.24 13.88 -17.93
CA GLN A 65 -8.57 14.09 -18.52
C GLN A 65 -8.64 15.33 -19.44
N ASP A 66 -7.51 15.94 -19.77
CA ASP A 66 -7.41 17.17 -20.57
C ASP A 66 -8.33 18.31 -20.09
N ARG A 67 -8.39 18.50 -18.74
CA ARG A 67 -9.16 19.57 -18.10
C ARG A 67 -8.34 20.32 -17.07
N ARG A 68 -8.82 21.49 -16.66
CA ARG A 68 -8.18 22.27 -15.59
C ARG A 68 -8.59 21.75 -14.21
N GLY A 69 -7.59 21.44 -13.37
CA GLY A 69 -7.79 21.13 -11.96
C GLY A 69 -8.08 22.37 -11.11
N PRO A 70 -8.18 22.22 -9.76
CA PRO A 70 -8.40 23.34 -8.85
C PRO A 70 -7.36 24.45 -9.06
N ASN A 71 -7.83 25.68 -9.36
CA ASN A 71 -6.95 26.80 -9.67
C ASN A 71 -7.41 28.14 -9.10
N ARG A 72 -8.58 28.20 -8.44
CA ARG A 72 -9.19 29.46 -7.97
C ARG A 72 -8.83 29.83 -6.53
N THR A 73 -8.63 28.86 -5.67
CA THR A 73 -8.35 29.07 -4.24
C THR A 73 -6.86 29.33 -4.03
N GLY A 74 -6.46 30.56 -3.94
CA GLY A 74 -5.05 31.00 -3.88
C GLY A 74 -4.30 30.83 -5.20
N PRO A 75 -3.00 31.16 -5.23
CA PRO A 75 -2.17 31.05 -6.45
C PRO A 75 -2.17 29.61 -6.97
N GLY A 76 -2.72 29.39 -8.17
CA GLY A 76 -2.76 28.07 -8.78
C GLY A 76 -3.54 27.00 -7.99
N GLY A 77 -4.39 27.37 -7.03
CA GLY A 77 -5.20 26.44 -6.25
C GLY A 77 -4.50 25.82 -5.03
N ILE A 78 -3.33 26.32 -4.61
CA ILE A 78 -2.54 25.74 -3.48
C ILE A 78 -3.31 25.78 -2.17
N LEU A 79 -4.18 26.75 -1.95
CA LEU A 79 -4.99 26.85 -0.73
C LEU A 79 -6.25 25.96 -0.74
N GLN A 80 -6.47 25.17 -1.77
CA GLN A 80 -7.61 24.26 -1.85
C GLN A 80 -7.70 23.27 -0.68
N PRO A 81 -6.59 22.61 -0.25
CA PRO A 81 -6.63 21.70 0.90
C PRO A 81 -7.06 22.41 2.20
N VAL A 82 -6.64 23.67 2.37
CA VAL A 82 -7.06 24.49 3.54
C VAL A 82 -8.55 24.78 3.49
N ALA A 83 -9.07 25.17 2.32
CA ALA A 83 -10.51 25.42 2.13
C ALA A 83 -11.34 24.12 2.37
N ASP A 84 -10.84 22.97 1.89
CA ASP A 84 -11.50 21.68 2.12
C ASP A 84 -11.47 21.30 3.62
N GLY A 85 -10.37 21.57 4.32
CA GLY A 85 -10.25 21.38 5.77
C GLY A 85 -11.23 22.24 6.55
N ILE A 86 -11.29 23.55 6.26
CA ILE A 86 -12.24 24.47 6.91
C ILE A 86 -13.68 24.04 6.65
N LYS A 87 -14.01 23.67 5.40
CA LYS A 87 -15.34 23.16 5.04
C LYS A 87 -15.73 21.96 5.90
N ASN A 88 -14.84 20.96 6.04
CA ASN A 88 -15.12 19.75 6.79
C ASN A 88 -15.21 20.01 8.30
N PHE A 89 -14.46 20.98 8.81
CA PHE A 89 -14.53 21.41 10.21
C PHE A 89 -15.82 22.15 10.53
N MET A 90 -16.30 23.00 9.59
CA MET A 90 -17.53 23.78 9.74
C MET A 90 -18.80 22.97 9.41
N LYS A 91 -18.65 21.81 8.77
CA LYS A 91 -19.78 20.96 8.39
C LYS A 91 -20.39 20.29 9.62
N GLU A 92 -21.71 20.32 9.72
CA GLU A 92 -22.45 19.62 10.75
C GLU A 92 -22.17 18.13 10.76
N GLU A 93 -21.89 17.56 11.93
CA GLU A 93 -21.67 16.16 12.12
C GLU A 93 -22.98 15.41 12.28
N THR A 94 -23.19 14.41 11.43
CA THR A 94 -24.32 13.49 11.57
C THR A 94 -23.94 12.34 12.50
N ASN A 95 -24.83 12.01 13.42
CA ASN A 95 -24.75 10.82 14.26
C ASN A 95 -26.06 10.05 14.08
N PRO A 96 -26.05 8.89 13.43
CA PRO A 96 -27.26 8.08 13.29
C PRO A 96 -27.82 7.71 14.66
N ALA A 97 -29.15 7.75 14.81
CA ALA A 97 -29.79 7.53 16.10
C ALA A 97 -29.58 6.11 16.65
N GLU A 98 -29.46 5.13 15.76
CA GLU A 98 -29.30 3.71 16.09
C GLU A 98 -27.83 3.24 16.08
N ALA A 99 -26.86 4.18 15.85
CA ALA A 99 -25.44 3.83 15.85
C ALA A 99 -24.92 3.68 17.30
N ASP A 100 -23.98 2.72 17.49
CA ASP A 100 -23.21 2.65 18.73
C ASP A 100 -22.25 3.85 18.82
N ARG A 101 -22.63 4.82 19.64
CA ARG A 101 -21.97 6.13 19.73
C ARG A 101 -20.47 6.04 20.04
N TRP A 102 -20.06 5.14 20.94
CA TRP A 102 -18.68 5.04 21.35
C TRP A 102 -17.82 4.41 20.26
N LEU A 103 -18.26 3.30 19.68
CA LEU A 103 -17.56 2.64 18.60
C LEU A 103 -17.50 3.53 17.35
N PHE A 104 -18.60 4.24 17.05
CA PHE A 104 -18.68 5.18 15.93
C PHE A 104 -17.70 6.36 16.07
N LEU A 105 -17.43 6.82 17.31
CA LEU A 105 -16.48 7.90 17.57
C LEU A 105 -15.02 7.42 17.52
N ILE A 106 -14.74 6.19 18.01
CA ILE A 106 -13.36 5.65 18.10
C ILE A 106 -12.86 5.14 16.74
N ALA A 107 -13.73 4.63 15.88
CA ALA A 107 -13.36 4.00 14.61
C ALA A 107 -12.49 4.90 13.70
N PRO A 108 -12.80 6.20 13.47
CA PRO A 108 -11.93 7.08 12.69
C PRO A 108 -10.53 7.27 13.30
N ALA A 109 -10.46 7.33 14.64
CA ALA A 109 -9.18 7.47 15.35
C ALA A 109 -8.32 6.21 15.21
N LEU A 110 -8.93 5.00 15.24
CA LEU A 110 -8.25 3.73 15.01
C LEU A 110 -7.73 3.56 13.58
N ALA A 111 -8.32 4.22 12.61
CA ALA A 111 -7.79 4.25 11.26
C ALA A 111 -6.67 5.31 11.11
N PHE A 112 -6.86 6.50 11.70
CA PHE A 112 -5.98 7.65 11.53
C PHE A 112 -4.67 7.52 12.32
N ILE A 113 -4.73 7.15 13.62
CA ILE A 113 -3.55 7.11 14.49
C ILE A 113 -2.48 6.13 13.99
N PRO A 114 -2.81 4.88 13.61
CA PRO A 114 -1.86 3.95 13.04
C PRO A 114 -1.17 4.48 11.78
N ALA A 115 -1.93 5.07 10.86
CA ALA A 115 -1.40 5.65 9.63
C ALA A 115 -0.35 6.74 9.90
N MET A 116 -0.50 7.52 10.98
CA MET A 116 0.47 8.54 11.39
C MET A 116 1.70 7.92 12.06
N LEU A 117 1.52 6.90 12.92
CA LEU A 117 2.60 6.29 13.69
C LEU A 117 3.62 5.55 12.83
N THR A 118 3.22 4.99 11.69
CA THR A 118 4.12 4.27 10.78
C THR A 118 5.28 5.12 10.27
N TRP A 119 5.10 6.44 10.16
CA TRP A 119 6.15 7.37 9.74
C TRP A 119 7.27 7.58 10.76
N ALA A 120 7.04 7.28 12.02
CA ALA A 120 8.04 7.44 13.06
C ALA A 120 9.30 6.57 12.84
N VAL A 121 9.16 5.45 12.15
CA VAL A 121 10.23 4.44 11.98
C VAL A 121 10.97 4.59 10.66
N LEU A 122 10.45 5.37 9.71
CA LEU A 122 11.04 5.52 8.38
C LEU A 122 12.35 6.32 8.44
N PRO A 123 13.46 5.81 7.88
CA PRO A 123 14.70 6.54 7.74
C PRO A 123 14.59 7.53 6.55
N LEU A 124 14.38 8.81 6.86
CA LEU A 124 14.08 9.83 5.84
C LEU A 124 15.31 10.32 5.08
N ALA A 125 16.47 10.35 5.73
CA ALA A 125 17.72 10.87 5.18
C ALA A 125 18.94 10.33 5.93
N ALA A 126 20.13 10.63 5.41
CA ALA A 126 21.38 10.42 6.12
C ALA A 126 21.43 11.26 7.42
N PRO A 127 22.20 10.84 8.44
CA PRO A 127 22.28 11.54 9.72
C PRO A 127 22.63 13.02 9.56
N LEU A 128 21.94 13.87 10.32
CA LEU A 128 22.17 15.31 10.33
C LEU A 128 23.27 15.69 11.32
N PRO A 129 24.39 16.29 10.89
CA PRO A 129 25.38 16.81 11.80
C PRO A 129 24.85 18.08 12.48
N THR A 130 24.81 18.05 13.81
CA THR A 130 24.46 19.20 14.65
C THR A 130 25.62 19.53 15.57
N PRO A 131 25.66 20.75 16.15
CA PRO A 131 26.69 21.10 17.15
C PRO A 131 26.72 20.16 18.38
N TRP A 132 25.63 19.44 18.63
CA TRP A 132 25.49 18.50 19.74
C TRP A 132 25.73 17.03 19.37
N GLY A 133 26.08 16.74 18.09
CA GLY A 133 26.33 15.38 17.59
C GLY A 133 25.52 15.04 16.35
N LEU A 134 25.62 13.79 15.90
CA LEU A 134 24.85 13.26 14.77
C LEU A 134 23.43 12.93 15.24
N VAL A 135 22.44 13.46 14.51
CA VAL A 135 21.03 13.21 14.75
C VAL A 135 20.49 12.32 13.65
N ASP A 136 19.99 11.13 14.01
CA ASP A 136 19.33 10.24 13.07
C ASP A 136 18.07 10.88 12.51
N MET A 137 17.88 10.75 11.20
CA MET A 137 16.72 11.28 10.48
C MET A 137 15.52 10.32 10.48
N ALA A 138 15.43 9.43 11.46
CA ALA A 138 14.25 8.70 11.86
C ALA A 138 13.78 9.22 13.23
N VAL A 139 12.46 9.29 13.45
CA VAL A 139 11.92 9.72 14.76
C VAL A 139 12.22 8.67 15.82
N ALA A 140 11.94 7.40 15.51
CA ALA A 140 12.16 6.25 16.36
C ALA A 140 12.90 5.15 15.57
N PRO A 141 14.24 5.11 15.59
CA PRO A 141 15.02 4.08 14.90
C PRO A 141 14.90 2.75 15.65
N LEU A 142 13.81 2.00 15.41
CA LEU A 142 13.57 0.72 16.07
C LEU A 142 14.35 -0.41 15.38
N PRO A 143 14.96 -1.33 16.13
CA PRO A 143 15.63 -2.50 15.57
C PRO A 143 14.66 -3.44 14.83
N VAL A 144 13.38 -3.41 15.20
CA VAL A 144 12.28 -4.16 14.56
C VAL A 144 11.38 -3.25 13.70
N GLY A 145 11.93 -2.20 13.11
CA GLY A 145 11.18 -1.14 12.44
C GLY A 145 10.16 -1.61 11.44
N PHE A 146 10.53 -2.56 10.57
CA PHE A 146 9.60 -3.09 9.58
C PHE A 146 8.42 -3.86 10.21
N LEU A 147 8.70 -4.71 11.22
CA LEU A 147 7.63 -5.45 11.92
C LEU A 147 6.71 -4.50 12.70
N PHE A 148 7.26 -3.42 13.28
CA PHE A 148 6.46 -2.38 13.91
C PHE A 148 5.50 -1.73 12.90
N THR A 149 5.98 -1.42 11.70
CA THR A 149 5.13 -0.81 10.65
C THR A 149 3.97 -1.74 10.29
N LEU A 150 4.22 -3.04 10.07
CA LEU A 150 3.17 -4.02 9.77
C LEU A 150 2.19 -4.15 10.94
N ALA A 151 2.69 -4.30 12.17
CA ALA A 151 1.84 -4.47 13.35
C ALA A 151 0.94 -3.25 13.61
N ILE A 152 1.45 -2.05 13.36
CA ILE A 152 0.66 -0.82 13.54
C ILE A 152 -0.35 -0.64 12.41
N SER A 153 0.02 -0.96 11.13
CA SER A 153 -0.92 -0.86 10.00
C SER A 153 -2.11 -1.80 10.18
N SER A 154 -1.90 -3.02 10.71
CA SER A 154 -2.96 -3.98 11.01
C SER A 154 -4.04 -3.44 11.95
N ILE A 155 -3.68 -2.54 12.88
CA ILE A 155 -4.65 -1.90 13.78
C ILE A 155 -5.65 -1.04 12.99
N GLY A 156 -5.23 -0.44 11.87
CA GLY A 156 -6.09 0.36 11.00
C GLY A 156 -7.30 -0.43 10.47
N VAL A 157 -7.15 -1.74 10.24
CA VAL A 157 -8.23 -2.61 9.79
C VAL A 157 -9.39 -2.64 10.79
N TYR A 158 -9.08 -2.66 12.10
CA TYR A 158 -10.13 -2.61 13.14
C TYR A 158 -10.95 -1.31 13.06
N GLY A 159 -10.30 -0.18 12.73
CA GLY A 159 -11.01 1.09 12.52
C GLY A 159 -12.10 0.98 11.45
N ILE A 160 -11.79 0.33 10.33
CA ILE A 160 -12.72 0.14 9.21
C ILE A 160 -13.86 -0.84 9.58
N VAL A 161 -13.53 -1.96 10.23
CA VAL A 161 -14.54 -2.94 10.68
C VAL A 161 -15.49 -2.30 11.68
N LEU A 162 -14.97 -1.58 12.68
CA LEU A 162 -15.77 -0.90 13.68
C LEU A 162 -16.63 0.22 13.08
N ALA A 163 -16.13 0.92 12.07
CA ALA A 163 -16.92 1.91 11.36
C ALA A 163 -18.15 1.30 10.69
N GLY A 164 -17.96 0.19 9.98
CA GLY A 164 -19.05 -0.55 9.34
C GLY A 164 -20.04 -1.13 10.36
N TRP A 165 -19.54 -1.71 11.45
CA TRP A 165 -20.35 -2.33 12.49
C TRP A 165 -21.17 -1.30 13.27
N SER A 166 -20.53 -0.24 13.75
CA SER A 166 -21.16 0.77 14.61
C SER A 166 -22.23 1.60 13.91
N SER A 167 -22.18 1.69 12.60
CA SER A 167 -23.12 2.48 11.77
C SER A 167 -24.53 1.90 11.72
N ASN A 168 -24.75 0.65 12.16
CA ASN A 168 -26.02 -0.10 12.09
C ASN A 168 -26.69 -0.04 10.69
N ASN A 169 -25.87 0.03 9.65
CA ASN A 169 -26.30 0.05 8.25
C ASN A 169 -25.76 -1.20 7.54
N LYS A 170 -26.63 -1.94 6.88
CA LYS A 170 -26.24 -3.17 6.16
C LYS A 170 -25.23 -2.95 5.05
N TYR A 171 -25.25 -1.81 4.35
CA TYR A 171 -24.26 -1.47 3.33
C TYR A 171 -22.90 -1.12 3.94
N ALA A 172 -22.90 -0.35 5.04
CA ALA A 172 -21.71 -0.03 5.79
C ALA A 172 -21.04 -1.29 6.38
N LEU A 173 -21.84 -2.20 6.94
CA LEU A 173 -21.35 -3.48 7.47
C LEU A 173 -20.73 -4.35 6.38
N LEU A 174 -21.40 -4.51 5.23
CA LEU A 174 -20.86 -5.26 4.10
C LEU A 174 -19.58 -4.62 3.53
N GLY A 175 -19.52 -3.28 3.45
CA GLY A 175 -18.33 -2.55 3.06
C GLY A 175 -17.16 -2.79 4.00
N GLY A 176 -17.38 -2.70 5.31
CA GLY A 176 -16.38 -2.96 6.34
C GLY A 176 -15.87 -4.40 6.30
N LEU A 177 -16.72 -5.40 6.13
CA LEU A 177 -16.33 -6.81 6.00
C LEU A 177 -15.54 -7.07 4.72
N ARG A 178 -15.94 -6.50 3.58
CA ARG A 178 -15.18 -6.63 2.32
C ARG A 178 -13.80 -5.98 2.42
N SER A 179 -13.72 -4.78 3.01
CA SER A 179 -12.45 -4.07 3.21
C SER A 179 -11.50 -4.85 4.10
N SER A 180 -11.98 -5.32 5.25
CA SER A 180 -11.14 -6.07 6.18
C SER A 180 -10.63 -7.38 5.59
N ALA A 181 -11.49 -8.13 4.90
CA ALA A 181 -11.08 -9.37 4.23
C ALA A 181 -10.03 -9.11 3.14
N GLN A 182 -10.16 -8.01 2.38
CA GLN A 182 -9.18 -7.57 1.40
C GLN A 182 -7.86 -7.23 2.08
N MET A 183 -7.86 -6.28 3.02
CA MET A 183 -6.64 -5.79 3.68
C MET A 183 -5.87 -6.94 4.37
N ILE A 184 -6.51 -7.78 5.17
CA ILE A 184 -5.86 -8.92 5.86
C ILE A 184 -5.23 -9.89 4.85
N SER A 185 -5.93 -10.20 3.76
CA SER A 185 -5.42 -11.13 2.74
C SER A 185 -4.17 -10.59 2.04
N TYR A 186 -4.16 -9.31 1.72
CA TYR A 186 -3.05 -8.68 1.02
C TYR A 186 -1.91 -8.26 1.95
N GLU A 187 -2.20 -7.96 3.21
CA GLU A 187 -1.17 -7.73 4.23
C GLU A 187 -0.29 -8.98 4.43
N ILE A 188 -0.87 -10.19 4.43
CA ILE A 188 -0.10 -11.44 4.47
C ILE A 188 0.80 -11.54 3.24
N ALA A 189 0.29 -11.29 2.03
CA ALA A 189 1.07 -11.35 0.80
C ALA A 189 2.18 -10.28 0.79
N MET A 190 1.91 -9.07 1.29
CA MET A 190 2.86 -7.97 1.42
C MET A 190 3.97 -8.33 2.41
N GLY A 191 3.62 -8.82 3.59
CA GLY A 191 4.59 -9.28 4.59
C GLY A 191 5.49 -10.40 4.05
N MET A 192 4.91 -11.41 3.38
CA MET A 192 5.70 -12.49 2.78
C MET A 192 6.62 -12.02 1.66
N SER A 193 6.20 -11.06 0.84
CA SER A 193 7.03 -10.49 -0.23
C SER A 193 8.26 -9.74 0.28
N THR A 194 8.27 -9.29 1.53
CA THR A 194 9.41 -8.59 2.14
C THR A 194 10.41 -9.53 2.83
N ILE A 195 10.03 -10.78 3.14
CA ILE A 195 10.95 -11.74 3.76
C ILE A 195 12.25 -11.93 2.96
N PRO A 196 12.24 -12.03 1.62
CA PRO A 196 13.48 -12.07 0.82
C PRO A 196 14.39 -10.85 1.02
N VAL A 197 13.81 -9.65 1.22
CA VAL A 197 14.56 -8.43 1.52
C VAL A 197 15.25 -8.56 2.88
N LEU A 198 14.54 -9.06 3.89
CA LEU A 198 15.08 -9.29 5.22
C LEU A 198 16.17 -10.37 5.22
N LEU A 199 16.03 -11.42 4.41
CA LEU A 199 17.04 -12.47 4.23
C LEU A 199 18.36 -11.91 3.65
N LEU A 200 18.28 -11.02 2.64
CA LEU A 200 19.47 -10.38 2.08
C LEU A 200 20.10 -9.38 3.05
N ALA A 201 19.29 -8.60 3.73
CA ALA A 201 19.78 -7.61 4.70
C ALA A 201 20.36 -8.25 5.97
N GLY A 202 19.88 -9.45 6.33
CA GLY A 202 20.24 -10.10 7.60
C GLY A 202 19.79 -9.31 8.84
N ASN A 203 18.87 -8.37 8.66
CA ASN A 203 18.36 -7.47 9.71
C ASN A 203 16.94 -7.01 9.40
N VAL A 204 16.17 -6.66 10.44
CA VAL A 204 14.79 -6.20 10.33
C VAL A 204 14.69 -4.66 10.43
N SER A 205 15.77 -3.98 10.79
CA SER A 205 15.84 -2.52 10.85
C SER A 205 15.82 -1.90 9.45
N LEU A 206 14.96 -0.91 9.24
CA LEU A 206 14.85 -0.21 7.96
C LEU A 206 16.16 0.49 7.56
N SER A 207 16.88 1.06 8.54
CA SER A 207 18.17 1.70 8.28
C SER A 207 19.25 0.69 7.82
N ALA A 208 19.24 -0.53 8.39
CA ALA A 208 20.15 -1.59 7.98
C ALA A 208 19.84 -2.09 6.56
N ILE A 209 18.57 -2.14 6.18
CA ILE A 209 18.15 -2.50 4.82
C ILE A 209 18.65 -1.46 3.80
N VAL A 210 18.58 -0.17 4.13
CA VAL A 210 19.13 0.89 3.25
C VAL A 210 20.65 0.76 3.13
N ALA A 211 21.36 0.55 4.24
CA ALA A 211 22.82 0.35 4.24
C ALA A 211 23.24 -0.88 3.41
N GLN A 212 22.49 -1.99 3.50
CA GLN A 212 22.74 -3.19 2.68
C GLN A 212 22.60 -2.86 1.19
N GLN A 213 21.57 -2.12 0.79
CA GLN A 213 21.34 -1.73 -0.61
C GLN A 213 22.46 -0.82 -1.15
N ALA A 214 23.04 0.05 -0.33
CA ALA A 214 24.17 0.88 -0.69
C ALA A 214 25.41 0.04 -1.09
N HIS A 215 25.59 -1.14 -0.46
CA HIS A 215 26.73 -2.05 -0.76
C HIS A 215 26.46 -3.04 -1.89
N MET A 216 25.26 -3.61 -1.96
CA MET A 216 24.90 -4.67 -2.90
C MET A 216 24.17 -4.15 -4.15
N GLY A 217 23.68 -2.92 -4.12
CA GLY A 217 22.76 -2.35 -5.10
C GLY A 217 21.30 -2.50 -4.68
N TRP A 218 20.44 -1.79 -5.38
CA TRP A 218 19.02 -1.73 -5.05
C TRP A 218 18.31 -3.08 -5.16
N ASN A 219 17.52 -3.41 -4.16
CA ASN A 219 16.80 -4.66 -4.06
C ASN A 219 15.77 -4.87 -5.19
N VAL A 220 15.31 -3.82 -5.85
CA VAL A 220 14.41 -3.94 -7.00
C VAL A 220 15.02 -4.80 -8.12
N LEU A 221 16.33 -4.74 -8.33
CA LEU A 221 17.01 -5.56 -9.31
C LEU A 221 17.17 -7.02 -8.82
N SER A 222 17.68 -7.18 -7.60
CA SER A 222 17.94 -8.51 -7.02
C SER A 222 16.66 -9.27 -6.68
N LEU A 223 15.55 -8.59 -6.38
CA LEU A 223 14.29 -9.14 -5.89
C LEU A 223 13.07 -8.58 -6.64
N THR A 224 13.14 -8.52 -7.97
CA THR A 224 12.09 -7.93 -8.83
C THR A 224 10.73 -8.56 -8.60
N VAL A 225 10.65 -9.89 -8.41
CA VAL A 225 9.37 -10.59 -8.16
C VAL A 225 8.78 -10.19 -6.82
N ALA A 226 9.62 -10.07 -5.78
CA ALA A 226 9.16 -9.59 -4.46
C ALA A 226 8.62 -8.17 -4.55
N TRP A 227 9.32 -7.28 -5.26
CA TRP A 227 8.87 -5.91 -5.48
C TRP A 227 7.52 -5.84 -6.20
N LEU A 228 7.33 -6.61 -7.27
CA LEU A 228 6.05 -6.64 -8.00
C LEU A 228 4.92 -7.17 -7.12
N THR A 229 5.17 -8.24 -6.35
CA THR A 229 4.19 -8.79 -5.40
C THR A 229 3.86 -7.76 -4.30
N PHE A 230 4.87 -7.12 -3.74
CA PHE A 230 4.71 -6.05 -2.76
C PHE A 230 3.88 -4.89 -3.32
N LEU A 231 4.19 -4.43 -4.54
CA LEU A 231 3.49 -3.30 -5.17
C LEU A 231 2.00 -3.59 -5.37
N VAL A 232 1.65 -4.78 -5.88
CA VAL A 232 0.24 -5.18 -6.06
C VAL A 232 -0.47 -5.29 -4.70
N ALA A 233 0.17 -5.88 -3.69
CA ALA A 233 -0.37 -5.96 -2.33
C ALA A 233 -0.59 -4.57 -1.72
N ALA A 234 0.33 -3.65 -1.94
CA ALA A 234 0.27 -2.27 -1.50
C ALA A 234 -0.95 -1.51 -2.05
N PHE A 235 -1.24 -1.68 -3.34
CA PHE A 235 -2.45 -1.11 -3.94
C PHE A 235 -3.74 -1.67 -3.31
N ALA A 236 -3.75 -2.96 -3.02
CA ALA A 236 -4.91 -3.61 -2.43
C ALA A 236 -5.11 -3.24 -0.95
N GLU A 237 -4.03 -3.05 -0.19
CA GLU A 237 -4.08 -2.65 1.22
C GLU A 237 -4.55 -1.21 1.39
N THR A 238 -4.18 -0.32 0.46
CA THR A 238 -4.63 1.07 0.48
C THR A 238 -6.04 1.28 -0.07
N ASN A 239 -6.77 0.22 -0.42
CA ASN A 239 -8.13 0.26 -1.00
C ASN A 239 -8.25 1.21 -2.21
N ARG A 240 -7.15 1.42 -2.96
CA ARG A 240 -7.14 2.29 -4.14
C ARG A 240 -7.44 1.53 -5.42
N LEU A 241 -8.05 2.20 -6.39
CA LEU A 241 -8.23 1.65 -7.73
C LEU A 241 -6.91 1.09 -8.28
N PRO A 242 -6.90 -0.13 -8.83
CA PRO A 242 -8.05 -0.93 -9.31
C PRO A 242 -8.75 -1.79 -8.24
N PHE A 243 -8.36 -1.73 -6.97
CA PHE A 243 -8.83 -2.59 -5.88
C PHE A 243 -9.78 -1.87 -4.90
N ASP A 244 -10.41 -0.78 -5.31
CA ASP A 244 -11.37 0.04 -4.55
C ASP A 244 -12.78 -0.60 -4.54
N LEU A 245 -12.88 -1.79 -3.98
CA LEU A 245 -14.12 -2.55 -3.90
C LEU A 245 -14.95 -2.29 -2.63
N PRO A 246 -14.31 -1.94 -1.50
CA PRO A 246 -15.04 -1.60 -0.28
C PRO A 246 -15.88 -0.31 -0.41
N GLU A 247 -15.44 0.61 -1.25
CA GLU A 247 -16.05 1.93 -1.45
C GLU A 247 -16.86 2.03 -2.77
N ALA A 248 -16.96 0.93 -3.51
CA ALA A 248 -17.60 0.91 -4.83
C ALA A 248 -19.02 1.51 -4.77
N GLU A 249 -19.17 2.77 -5.18
CA GLU A 249 -20.45 3.51 -5.15
C GLU A 249 -21.57 2.79 -5.91
N SER A 250 -21.22 2.06 -6.97
CA SER A 250 -22.18 1.29 -7.76
C SER A 250 -22.75 0.05 -7.05
N GLU A 251 -22.06 -0.46 -6.01
CA GLU A 251 -22.46 -1.69 -5.31
C GLU A 251 -22.88 -1.42 -3.86
N LEU A 252 -22.16 -0.56 -3.13
CA LEU A 252 -22.28 -0.39 -1.68
C LEU A 252 -22.54 1.06 -1.25
N VAL A 253 -22.97 1.94 -2.16
CA VAL A 253 -23.21 3.39 -1.93
C VAL A 253 -21.88 4.10 -1.64
N ALA A 254 -21.35 4.02 -0.42
CA ALA A 254 -20.04 4.55 -0.02
C ALA A 254 -19.32 3.58 0.93
N GLY A 255 -19.76 2.33 1.03
CA GLY A 255 -19.14 1.32 1.87
C GLY A 255 -19.16 1.65 3.37
N TYR A 256 -18.03 1.39 4.06
CA TYR A 256 -17.94 1.48 5.52
C TYR A 256 -18.14 2.90 6.08
N HIS A 257 -17.89 3.95 5.29
CA HIS A 257 -17.99 5.35 5.72
C HIS A 257 -19.30 6.04 5.31
N THR A 258 -20.29 5.28 4.83
CA THR A 258 -21.58 5.82 4.34
C THR A 258 -22.28 6.77 5.34
N GLU A 259 -22.22 6.46 6.64
CA GLU A 259 -22.89 7.24 7.68
C GLU A 259 -21.99 8.35 8.27
N TYR A 260 -20.73 8.41 7.90
CA TYR A 260 -19.78 9.38 8.42
C TYR A 260 -19.84 10.71 7.65
N SER A 261 -19.77 11.82 8.37
CA SER A 261 -19.73 13.17 7.79
C SER A 261 -18.73 14.07 8.52
N GLY A 262 -18.48 15.29 7.98
CA GLY A 262 -17.63 16.30 8.60
C GLY A 262 -16.20 15.80 8.88
N MET A 263 -15.71 16.09 10.09
CA MET A 263 -14.34 15.71 10.49
C MET A 263 -14.12 14.22 10.62
N LYS A 264 -15.13 13.44 11.03
CA LYS A 264 -15.03 11.98 11.16
C LYS A 264 -14.76 11.32 9.80
N PHE A 265 -15.47 11.73 8.75
CA PHE A 265 -15.20 11.32 7.38
C PHE A 265 -13.79 11.73 6.93
N SER A 266 -13.40 12.98 7.25
CA SER A 266 -12.09 13.49 6.88
C SER A 266 -10.94 12.70 7.49
N MET A 267 -11.10 12.16 8.71
CA MET A 267 -10.07 11.33 9.36
C MET A 267 -9.82 10.03 8.58
N PHE A 268 -10.87 9.35 8.09
CA PHE A 268 -10.70 8.18 7.21
C PHE A 268 -10.01 8.55 5.91
N PHE A 269 -10.44 9.63 5.28
CA PHE A 269 -9.87 10.10 4.03
C PHE A 269 -8.39 10.49 4.16
N ILE A 270 -8.02 11.19 5.24
CA ILE A 270 -6.62 11.51 5.53
C ILE A 270 -5.83 10.25 5.81
N ALA A 271 -6.39 9.28 6.56
CA ALA A 271 -5.74 8.00 6.85
C ALA A 271 -5.43 7.20 5.56
N GLU A 272 -6.34 7.20 4.60
CA GLU A 272 -6.15 6.55 3.31
C GLU A 272 -4.98 7.18 2.52
N TYR A 273 -4.92 8.52 2.42
CA TYR A 273 -3.80 9.20 1.78
C TYR A 273 -2.49 9.03 2.55
N ALA A 274 -2.57 8.99 3.87
CA ALA A 274 -1.43 8.70 4.73
C ALA A 274 -0.89 7.28 4.48
N ASN A 275 -1.74 6.28 4.42
CA ASN A 275 -1.34 4.91 4.10
C ASN A 275 -0.72 4.82 2.71
N MET A 276 -1.28 5.49 1.71
CA MET A 276 -0.70 5.55 0.37
C MET A 276 0.71 6.16 0.37
N ALA A 277 0.92 7.24 1.14
CA ALA A 277 2.23 7.84 1.31
C ALA A 277 3.20 6.92 2.05
N THR A 278 2.74 6.23 3.11
CA THR A 278 3.54 5.27 3.88
C THR A 278 4.02 4.10 3.02
N VAL A 279 3.12 3.49 2.25
CA VAL A 279 3.47 2.37 1.37
C VAL A 279 4.41 2.81 0.26
N SER A 280 4.24 4.02 -0.30
CA SER A 280 5.16 4.60 -1.27
C SER A 280 6.56 4.80 -0.67
N ALA A 281 6.65 5.31 0.56
CA ALA A 281 7.89 5.48 1.28
C ALA A 281 8.55 4.12 1.65
N LEU A 282 7.75 3.13 2.05
CA LEU A 282 8.23 1.76 2.29
C LEU A 282 8.76 1.11 1.01
N THR A 283 8.07 1.27 -0.12
CA THR A 283 8.55 0.79 -1.42
C THR A 283 9.90 1.39 -1.77
N ALA A 284 10.06 2.70 -1.58
CA ALA A 284 11.34 3.38 -1.77
C ALA A 284 12.42 2.84 -0.83
N THR A 285 12.11 2.61 0.44
CA THR A 285 13.05 2.13 1.45
C THR A 285 13.48 0.68 1.23
N LEU A 286 12.54 -0.22 0.96
CA LEU A 286 12.79 -1.66 0.87
C LEU A 286 13.44 -2.07 -0.44
N PHE A 287 13.11 -1.40 -1.55
CA PHE A 287 13.48 -1.84 -2.89
C PHE A 287 14.34 -0.84 -3.68
N PHE A 288 14.28 0.44 -3.38
CA PHE A 288 14.97 1.51 -4.13
C PHE A 288 16.03 2.26 -3.31
N GLY A 289 16.55 1.61 -2.27
CA GLY A 289 17.64 2.16 -1.46
C GLY A 289 17.26 3.29 -0.51
N GLY A 290 15.96 3.57 -0.28
CA GLY A 290 15.54 4.64 0.62
C GLY A 290 16.13 6.00 0.23
N TRP A 291 16.91 6.59 1.12
CA TRP A 291 17.60 7.86 0.91
C TRP A 291 18.90 7.76 0.09
N ASP A 292 19.39 6.55 -0.23
CA ASP A 292 20.60 6.32 -1.04
C ASP A 292 20.45 6.93 -2.46
N ILE A 293 21.47 7.67 -2.91
CA ILE A 293 21.48 8.30 -4.22
C ILE A 293 22.09 7.32 -5.24
N PRO A 294 21.38 6.97 -6.33
CA PRO A 294 21.84 5.97 -7.26
C PRO A 294 23.19 6.34 -7.88
N PHE A 295 24.03 5.31 -8.07
CA PHE A 295 25.34 5.41 -8.73
C PHE A 295 26.37 6.29 -8.03
N THR A 296 26.15 6.69 -6.76
CA THR A 296 27.12 7.45 -5.97
C THR A 296 27.42 6.72 -4.66
N ALA A 297 28.66 6.82 -4.19
CA ALA A 297 29.06 6.41 -2.85
C ALA A 297 29.25 7.62 -1.91
N TRP A 298 28.98 8.81 -2.42
CA TRP A 298 29.23 10.05 -1.71
C TRP A 298 28.35 10.23 -0.48
N ASP A 299 27.11 9.81 -0.57
CA ASP A 299 26.10 9.91 0.47
C ASP A 299 26.34 8.93 1.64
N ASN A 300 26.91 7.75 1.34
CA ASN A 300 27.21 6.70 2.31
C ASN A 300 28.60 6.83 2.95
N ALA A 301 29.53 7.61 2.34
CA ALA A 301 30.87 7.83 2.88
C ALA A 301 30.90 9.02 3.86
N GLY A 302 31.65 8.89 4.99
CA GLY A 302 31.91 10.03 5.89
C GLY A 302 32.72 11.16 5.21
N PRO A 303 32.72 12.39 5.71
CA PRO A 303 31.96 12.92 6.84
C PRO A 303 30.51 13.29 6.46
N HIS A 304 29.60 13.27 7.44
CA HIS A 304 28.24 13.76 7.26
C HIS A 304 28.22 15.29 7.22
N THR A 305 27.49 15.86 6.28
CA THR A 305 27.33 17.33 6.12
C THR A 305 25.84 17.65 5.94
N VAL A 306 25.44 18.87 6.31
CA VAL A 306 24.05 19.34 6.12
C VAL A 306 23.60 19.19 4.66
N LEU A 307 24.52 19.43 3.71
CA LEU A 307 24.25 19.28 2.28
C LEU A 307 23.93 17.83 1.92
N LYS A 308 24.65 16.85 2.49
CA LYS A 308 24.35 15.42 2.31
C LYS A 308 22.98 15.04 2.83
N THR A 309 22.66 15.49 4.05
CA THR A 309 21.34 15.23 4.64
C THR A 309 20.23 15.85 3.78
N ALA A 310 20.40 17.07 3.28
CA ALA A 310 19.44 17.72 2.40
C ALA A 310 19.30 16.99 1.05
N ALA A 311 20.42 16.58 0.45
CA ALA A 311 20.42 15.84 -0.83
C ALA A 311 19.76 14.47 -0.70
N THR A 312 20.07 13.71 0.36
CA THR A 312 19.48 12.40 0.64
C THR A 312 18.00 12.50 0.99
N LEU A 313 17.58 13.52 1.76
CA LEU A 313 16.17 13.81 2.02
C LEU A 313 15.41 14.10 0.72
N THR A 314 16.01 14.88 -0.17
CA THR A 314 15.42 15.17 -1.48
C THR A 314 15.32 13.92 -2.34
N ALA A 315 16.35 13.07 -2.36
CA ALA A 315 16.35 11.80 -3.09
C ALA A 315 15.24 10.88 -2.60
N PHE A 316 15.07 10.73 -1.27
CA PHE A 316 13.98 9.98 -0.67
C PHE A 316 12.60 10.56 -1.04
N GLY A 317 12.46 11.88 -0.94
CA GLY A 317 11.23 12.59 -1.29
C GLY A 317 10.85 12.40 -2.77
N VAL A 318 11.81 12.49 -3.69
CA VAL A 318 11.60 12.28 -5.14
C VAL A 318 11.16 10.83 -5.42
N LYS A 319 11.81 9.82 -4.82
CA LYS A 319 11.42 8.41 -4.97
C LYS A 319 10.00 8.15 -4.45
N THR A 320 9.69 8.67 -3.26
CA THR A 320 8.34 8.56 -2.68
C THR A 320 7.31 9.26 -3.56
N ALA A 321 7.60 10.46 -4.06
CA ALA A 321 6.72 11.19 -4.98
C ALA A 321 6.51 10.46 -6.31
N ALA A 322 7.52 9.76 -6.83
CA ALA A 322 7.39 8.94 -8.03
C ALA A 322 6.42 7.78 -7.84
N PHE A 323 6.46 7.10 -6.67
CA PHE A 323 5.48 6.06 -6.35
C PHE A 323 4.07 6.63 -6.11
N LEU A 324 3.96 7.76 -5.44
CA LEU A 324 2.68 8.46 -5.30
C LEU A 324 2.09 8.84 -6.67
N PHE A 325 2.92 9.30 -7.58
CA PHE A 325 2.49 9.56 -8.97
C PHE A 325 2.05 8.27 -9.67
N LEU A 326 2.76 7.16 -9.46
CA LEU A 326 2.38 5.84 -9.99
C LEU A 326 0.99 5.41 -9.48
N PHE A 327 0.70 5.60 -8.18
CA PHE A 327 -0.62 5.36 -7.61
C PHE A 327 -1.71 6.17 -8.31
N MET A 328 -1.47 7.48 -8.52
CA MET A 328 -2.41 8.35 -9.21
C MET A 328 -2.59 7.93 -10.67
N TRP A 329 -1.52 7.57 -11.35
CA TRP A 329 -1.56 7.16 -12.76
C TRP A 329 -2.34 5.86 -12.95
N ILE A 330 -2.06 4.84 -12.15
CA ILE A 330 -2.77 3.55 -12.19
C ILE A 330 -4.25 3.73 -11.90
N ARG A 331 -4.62 4.59 -10.95
CA ARG A 331 -6.02 4.89 -10.63
C ARG A 331 -6.85 5.32 -11.86
N TRP A 332 -6.25 6.06 -12.79
CA TRP A 332 -6.94 6.61 -13.95
C TRP A 332 -6.76 5.80 -15.23
N THR A 333 -5.98 4.72 -15.20
CA THR A 333 -5.67 3.91 -16.39
C THR A 333 -6.24 2.51 -16.33
N LEU A 334 -6.28 1.88 -15.15
CA LEU A 334 -6.74 0.50 -15.01
C LEU A 334 -8.23 0.43 -14.64
N PRO A 335 -8.97 -0.56 -15.20
CA PRO A 335 -10.35 -0.81 -14.81
C PRO A 335 -10.41 -1.43 -13.40
N ARG A 336 -11.55 -1.25 -12.72
CA ARG A 336 -11.82 -1.88 -11.41
C ARG A 336 -11.99 -3.39 -11.57
N PHE A 337 -11.39 -4.17 -10.69
CA PHE A 337 -11.60 -5.62 -10.62
C PHE A 337 -12.91 -5.97 -9.92
N ARG A 338 -13.36 -7.21 -10.06
CA ARG A 338 -14.46 -7.75 -9.26
C ARG A 338 -13.91 -8.35 -7.97
N TYR A 339 -14.73 -8.40 -6.92
CA TYR A 339 -14.30 -8.88 -5.61
C TYR A 339 -13.81 -10.33 -5.61
N ASP A 340 -14.49 -11.22 -6.35
CA ASP A 340 -14.07 -12.62 -6.54
C ASP A 340 -12.70 -12.73 -7.22
N GLN A 341 -12.43 -11.91 -8.23
CA GLN A 341 -11.13 -11.87 -8.93
C GLN A 341 -10.02 -11.38 -8.01
N LEU A 342 -10.30 -10.34 -7.23
CA LEU A 342 -9.37 -9.81 -6.25
C LEU A 342 -9.00 -10.88 -5.23
N MET A 343 -9.96 -11.52 -4.57
CA MET A 343 -9.69 -12.54 -3.56
C MET A 343 -8.96 -13.75 -4.17
N ALA A 344 -9.30 -14.16 -5.38
CA ALA A 344 -8.59 -15.21 -6.10
C ALA A 344 -7.14 -14.82 -6.41
N LEU A 345 -6.87 -13.56 -6.80
CA LEU A 345 -5.52 -13.06 -7.04
C LEU A 345 -4.65 -13.16 -5.78
N GLY A 346 -5.17 -12.70 -4.63
CA GLY A 346 -4.45 -12.74 -3.36
C GLY A 346 -4.12 -14.16 -2.91
N TRP A 347 -5.15 -15.00 -2.77
CA TRP A 347 -5.01 -16.35 -2.20
C TRP A 347 -4.43 -17.39 -3.16
N SER A 348 -4.86 -17.37 -4.44
CA SER A 348 -4.49 -18.43 -5.39
C SER A 348 -3.21 -18.14 -6.16
N LEU A 349 -2.80 -16.85 -6.29
CA LEU A 349 -1.60 -16.49 -7.02
C LEU A 349 -0.53 -15.85 -6.13
N MET A 350 -0.85 -14.76 -5.44
CA MET A 350 0.17 -13.96 -4.76
C MET A 350 0.77 -14.68 -3.54
N LEU A 351 -0.05 -15.30 -2.71
CA LEU A 351 0.42 -16.00 -1.51
C LEU A 351 1.29 -17.21 -1.85
N PRO A 352 0.89 -18.15 -2.75
CA PRO A 352 1.77 -19.25 -3.16
C PRO A 352 3.03 -18.77 -3.88
N LEU A 353 2.92 -17.72 -4.71
CA LEU A 353 4.08 -17.12 -5.39
C LEU A 353 5.08 -16.55 -4.39
N ALA A 354 4.62 -15.78 -3.42
CA ALA A 354 5.48 -15.19 -2.39
C ALA A 354 6.16 -16.28 -1.55
N LEU A 355 5.42 -17.31 -1.13
CA LEU A 355 5.97 -18.44 -0.36
C LEU A 355 7.02 -19.22 -1.17
N GLY A 356 6.70 -19.58 -2.41
CA GLY A 356 7.65 -20.27 -3.30
C GLY A 356 8.88 -19.42 -3.58
N TYR A 357 8.70 -18.11 -3.72
CA TYR A 357 9.79 -17.18 -3.96
C TYR A 357 10.72 -17.02 -2.75
N ILE A 358 10.21 -17.05 -1.52
CA ILE A 358 11.02 -17.07 -0.29
C ILE A 358 11.96 -18.29 -0.29
N VAL A 359 11.42 -19.47 -0.56
CA VAL A 359 12.20 -20.72 -0.59
C VAL A 359 13.25 -20.65 -1.69
N LEU A 360 12.89 -20.16 -2.87
CA LEU A 360 13.82 -20.00 -3.99
C LEU A 360 14.98 -19.08 -3.64
N VAL A 361 14.70 -17.88 -3.10
CA VAL A 361 15.74 -16.92 -2.73
C VAL A 361 16.61 -17.47 -1.62
N ALA A 362 16.05 -18.11 -0.60
CA ALA A 362 16.83 -18.74 0.47
C ALA A 362 17.78 -19.82 -0.08
N ALA A 363 17.30 -20.69 -0.98
CA ALA A 363 18.13 -21.71 -1.63
C ALA A 363 19.24 -21.09 -2.49
N LEU A 364 18.95 -20.01 -3.24
CA LEU A 364 19.93 -19.31 -4.05
C LEU A 364 21.01 -18.64 -3.21
N VAL A 365 20.62 -17.97 -2.10
CA VAL A 365 21.57 -17.35 -1.18
C VAL A 365 22.52 -18.42 -0.61
N LEU A 366 21.99 -19.55 -0.15
CA LEU A 366 22.81 -20.67 0.35
C LEU A 366 23.72 -21.26 -0.72
N ALA A 367 23.25 -21.41 -1.96
CA ALA A 367 24.04 -21.92 -3.06
C ALA A 367 25.17 -20.96 -3.45
N LEU A 368 24.91 -19.66 -3.53
CA LEU A 368 25.92 -18.66 -3.84
C LEU A 368 26.96 -18.53 -2.72
N ASP A 369 26.53 -18.58 -1.45
CA ASP A 369 27.43 -18.60 -0.30
C ASP A 369 28.31 -19.89 -0.28
N ALA A 370 27.74 -21.04 -0.67
CA ALA A 370 28.49 -22.32 -0.77
C ALA A 370 29.54 -22.30 -1.88
N VAL A 371 29.28 -21.61 -2.99
CA VAL A 371 30.25 -21.42 -4.10
C VAL A 371 31.31 -20.36 -3.75
N GLY A 372 31.13 -19.62 -2.65
CA GLY A 372 32.05 -18.58 -2.19
C GLY A 372 31.90 -17.24 -2.92
N VAL A 373 30.75 -16.95 -3.51
CA VAL A 373 30.48 -15.67 -4.15
C VAL A 373 30.33 -14.59 -3.07
N ALA A 374 31.24 -13.60 -3.06
CA ALA A 374 31.19 -12.50 -2.10
C ALA A 374 29.90 -11.67 -2.27
N ARG A 375 29.29 -11.29 -1.15
CA ARG A 375 28.12 -10.42 -1.14
C ARG A 375 28.48 -9.03 -1.66
N GLY A 376 28.03 -8.72 -2.87
CA GLY A 376 28.33 -7.48 -3.58
C GLY A 376 27.54 -7.38 -4.89
N PRO A 377 27.91 -6.47 -5.80
CA PRO A 377 27.18 -6.28 -7.07
C PRO A 377 27.09 -7.54 -7.95
N GLY A 378 28.11 -8.40 -7.91
CA GLY A 378 28.10 -9.70 -8.63
C GLY A 378 27.04 -10.68 -8.08
N PHE A 379 26.86 -10.71 -6.75
CA PHE A 379 25.82 -11.49 -6.10
C PHE A 379 24.43 -11.01 -6.53
N SER A 380 24.22 -9.70 -6.53
CA SER A 380 22.95 -9.08 -6.97
C SER A 380 22.66 -9.35 -8.44
N LEU A 381 23.68 -9.36 -9.31
CA LEU A 381 23.52 -9.67 -10.72
C LEU A 381 23.09 -11.13 -10.94
N ALA A 382 23.66 -12.08 -10.18
CA ALA A 382 23.25 -13.49 -10.24
C ALA A 382 21.78 -13.66 -9.83
N LEU A 383 21.33 -13.00 -8.74
CA LEU A 383 19.93 -12.98 -8.33
C LEU A 383 19.04 -12.34 -9.41
N PHE A 384 19.48 -11.24 -10.02
CA PHE A 384 18.74 -10.57 -11.10
C PHE A 384 18.52 -11.50 -12.30
N ALA A 385 19.54 -12.24 -12.74
CA ALA A 385 19.41 -13.18 -13.84
C ALA A 385 18.33 -14.26 -13.56
N VAL A 386 18.30 -14.79 -12.33
CA VAL A 386 17.27 -15.75 -11.92
C VAL A 386 15.88 -15.11 -11.88
N ASN A 387 15.76 -13.86 -11.40
CA ASN A 387 14.50 -13.13 -11.41
C ASN A 387 13.95 -12.91 -12.82
N VAL A 388 14.81 -12.53 -13.77
CA VAL A 388 14.42 -12.38 -15.18
C VAL A 388 13.94 -13.69 -15.75
N ALA A 389 14.64 -14.80 -15.49
CA ALA A 389 14.24 -16.14 -15.93
C ALA A 389 12.87 -16.54 -15.32
N LEU A 390 12.66 -16.26 -14.03
CA LEU A 390 11.41 -16.55 -13.34
C LEU A 390 10.25 -15.70 -13.89
N LEU A 391 10.46 -14.41 -14.14
CA LEU A 391 9.44 -13.54 -14.75
C LEU A 391 9.11 -13.97 -16.17
N ALA A 392 10.10 -14.36 -16.97
CA ALA A 392 9.87 -14.91 -18.30
C ALA A 392 9.07 -16.21 -18.24
N ALA A 393 9.39 -17.12 -17.31
CA ALA A 393 8.66 -18.38 -17.11
C ALA A 393 7.22 -18.11 -16.64
N LEU A 394 7.03 -17.18 -15.70
CA LEU A 394 5.72 -16.78 -15.20
C LEU A 394 4.89 -16.12 -16.32
N GLY A 395 5.50 -15.24 -17.11
CA GLY A 395 4.85 -14.62 -18.27
C GLY A 395 4.42 -15.65 -19.31
N ALA A 396 5.30 -16.58 -19.67
CA ALA A 396 4.98 -17.67 -20.58
C ALA A 396 3.90 -18.62 -20.04
N TRP A 397 3.85 -18.82 -18.71
CA TRP A 397 2.79 -19.63 -18.06
C TRP A 397 1.44 -18.91 -18.08
N LEU A 398 1.42 -17.59 -17.81
CA LEU A 398 0.22 -16.78 -17.84
C LEU A 398 -0.32 -16.61 -19.28
N ASP A 399 0.57 -16.49 -20.29
CA ASP A 399 0.21 -16.30 -21.71
C ASP A 399 -0.42 -17.56 -22.35
N ARG A 400 -0.31 -18.73 -21.74
CA ARG A 400 -0.97 -19.98 -22.19
C ARG A 400 -2.52 -19.90 -22.20
N GLY A 401 -3.08 -18.73 -22.35
CA GLY A 401 -4.49 -18.50 -22.69
C GLY A 401 -5.48 -18.55 -21.53
N ARG A 402 -5.00 -18.41 -20.28
CA ARG A 402 -5.91 -18.52 -19.12
C ARG A 402 -6.31 -17.20 -18.47
N ILE A 403 -5.55 -16.10 -18.61
CA ILE A 403 -5.82 -14.89 -17.79
C ILE A 403 -5.64 -13.54 -18.53
N ILE A 404 -4.80 -13.37 -19.57
CA ILE A 404 -4.31 -12.05 -19.95
C ILE A 404 -4.64 -11.56 -21.35
N SER A 405 -4.99 -12.42 -22.32
CA SER A 405 -5.16 -11.95 -23.71
C SER A 405 -6.61 -11.94 -24.18
N PRO A 406 -7.15 -10.75 -24.56
CA PRO A 406 -8.42 -10.66 -25.29
C PRO A 406 -8.41 -11.41 -26.63
N ALA A 407 -7.22 -11.60 -27.22
CA ALA A 407 -7.06 -12.38 -28.45
C ALA A 407 -7.15 -13.89 -28.18
N SER A 408 -6.61 -14.40 -27.08
CA SER A 408 -6.75 -15.81 -26.68
C SER A 408 -8.17 -16.13 -26.21
N ALA A 409 -8.89 -15.15 -25.64
CA ALA A 409 -10.32 -15.29 -25.35
C ALA A 409 -11.15 -15.49 -26.63
N ARG A 410 -10.72 -14.96 -27.77
CA ARG A 410 -11.38 -15.19 -29.07
C ARG A 410 -11.10 -16.58 -29.63
N LEU A 411 -9.92 -17.17 -29.37
CA LEU A 411 -9.57 -18.52 -29.80
C LEU A 411 -10.15 -19.60 -28.87
N GLY A 412 -10.15 -19.37 -27.55
CA GLY A 412 -10.76 -20.26 -26.57
C GLY A 412 -12.28 -20.11 -26.46
N GLY A 413 -12.82 -18.93 -26.79
CA GLY A 413 -14.26 -18.64 -26.80
C GLY A 413 -15.02 -19.51 -27.78
N GLY A 414 -14.42 -19.89 -28.90
CA GLY A 414 -15.01 -20.82 -29.87
C GLY A 414 -15.22 -22.23 -29.30
N GLU A 415 -14.29 -22.71 -28.49
CA GLU A 415 -14.39 -24.04 -27.87
C GLU A 415 -15.29 -24.03 -26.62
N LEU A 416 -15.21 -22.99 -25.82
CA LEU A 416 -16.12 -22.76 -24.69
C LEU A 416 -17.55 -22.49 -25.14
N ALA A 417 -17.73 -21.74 -26.23
CA ALA A 417 -19.03 -21.53 -26.85
C ALA A 417 -19.59 -22.82 -27.45
N ARG A 418 -18.74 -23.66 -28.06
CA ARG A 418 -19.11 -25.00 -28.53
C ARG A 418 -19.45 -25.95 -27.41
N ARG A 419 -18.73 -25.90 -26.28
CA ARG A 419 -19.04 -26.69 -25.07
C ARG A 419 -20.33 -26.21 -24.40
N ARG A 420 -20.58 -24.91 -24.31
CA ARG A 420 -21.84 -24.35 -23.81
C ARG A 420 -23.02 -24.69 -24.74
N ALA A 421 -22.83 -24.57 -26.04
CA ALA A 421 -23.86 -24.96 -27.02
C ALA A 421 -24.18 -26.45 -26.98
N ARG A 422 -23.22 -27.31 -26.61
CA ARG A 422 -23.44 -28.76 -26.39
C ARG A 422 -24.03 -29.09 -25.02
N ALA A 423 -23.81 -28.23 -24.01
CA ALA A 423 -24.27 -28.44 -22.64
C ALA A 423 -25.67 -27.88 -22.35
N VAL A 424 -26.20 -27.02 -23.23
CA VAL A 424 -27.59 -26.58 -23.10
C VAL A 424 -28.44 -27.62 -23.82
N PRO A 425 -29.25 -28.42 -23.12
CA PRO A 425 -30.26 -29.26 -23.75
C PRO A 425 -31.14 -28.29 -24.52
N ARG A 426 -31.39 -28.61 -25.81
CA ARG A 426 -32.32 -27.86 -26.66
C ARG A 426 -33.72 -28.12 -26.08
N ALA A 427 -34.06 -27.34 -25.02
CA ALA A 427 -35.44 -27.23 -24.59
C ALA A 427 -36.19 -26.74 -25.81
N ALA A 428 -37.13 -27.56 -26.28
CA ALA A 428 -37.96 -27.22 -27.42
C ALA A 428 -38.52 -25.82 -27.21
N ALA A 429 -38.24 -24.93 -28.16
CA ALA A 429 -38.76 -23.57 -28.14
C ALA A 429 -40.30 -23.68 -28.05
N ALA A 430 -40.84 -23.39 -26.89
CA ALA A 430 -42.26 -23.14 -26.78
C ALA A 430 -42.58 -21.92 -27.68
N PRO A 431 -43.64 -22.00 -28.46
CA PRO A 431 -44.04 -20.86 -29.31
C PRO A 431 -44.26 -19.64 -28.38
N PRO A 432 -43.90 -18.45 -28.85
CA PRO A 432 -44.07 -17.23 -28.06
C PRO A 432 -45.56 -17.10 -27.71
N ALA A 433 -45.85 -16.94 -26.39
CA ALA A 433 -47.21 -16.69 -25.90
C ALA A 433 -47.75 -15.44 -26.65
N ALA A 434 -48.95 -15.60 -27.22
CA ALA A 434 -49.63 -14.52 -27.93
C ALA A 434 -49.77 -13.31 -26.98
N ILE A 435 -49.32 -12.15 -27.41
CA ILE A 435 -49.50 -10.90 -26.69
C ILE A 435 -51.00 -10.65 -26.54
N PRO A 436 -51.57 -10.52 -25.33
CA PRO A 436 -52.98 -10.19 -25.19
C PRO A 436 -53.27 -8.83 -25.82
N ALA A 437 -54.33 -8.79 -26.65
CA ALA A 437 -54.78 -7.56 -27.30
C ALA A 437 -55.08 -6.46 -26.26
N PRO A 438 -54.79 -5.19 -26.55
CA PRO A 438 -55.08 -4.08 -25.62
C PRO A 438 -56.58 -4.02 -25.33
N HIS A 439 -56.97 -3.96 -24.07
CA HIS A 439 -58.36 -3.81 -23.64
C HIS A 439 -59.00 -2.58 -24.29
N ALA A 440 -60.11 -2.81 -24.99
CA ALA A 440 -60.92 -1.74 -25.48
C ALA A 440 -61.41 -0.83 -24.32
N PRO A 441 -61.46 0.49 -24.49
CA PRO A 441 -61.94 1.36 -23.43
C PRO A 441 -63.41 1.08 -23.13
N ALA A 442 -63.72 1.01 -21.80
CA ALA A 442 -65.10 0.85 -21.33
C ALA A 442 -65.99 2.00 -21.86
N PRO A 443 -67.25 1.72 -22.23
CA PRO A 443 -68.16 2.77 -22.63
C PRO A 443 -68.44 3.72 -21.49
N ALA A 444 -68.46 5.03 -21.81
CA ALA A 444 -68.83 6.10 -20.88
C ALA A 444 -70.24 5.86 -20.36
N ALA A 445 -70.38 5.85 -19.01
CA ALA A 445 -71.66 5.85 -18.38
C ALA A 445 -72.32 7.24 -18.57
N ASP A 446 -73.38 7.23 -19.36
CA ASP A 446 -74.28 8.41 -19.49
C ASP A 446 -74.83 8.76 -18.11
N GLY A 447 -74.56 10.00 -17.68
CA GLY A 447 -75.20 10.62 -16.54
C GLY A 447 -76.63 11.03 -16.93
N GLY A 448 -77.60 10.52 -16.22
CA GLY A 448 -78.95 10.91 -16.25
C GLY A 448 -79.48 11.30 -14.88
N ALA A 449 -79.93 12.56 -14.79
CA ALA A 449 -80.71 13.23 -13.76
C ALA A 449 -80.08 13.46 -12.39
#